data_a19046e0fe6d2d80c57807c628bcb350
#
_entry.id   a19046e0fe6d2d80c57807c628bcb350
#
_cell.length_a   1.000
_cell.length_b   1.000
_cell.length_c   1.000
_cell.angle_alpha   90.00
_cell.angle_beta   90.00
_cell.angle_gamma   90.00
#
_symmetry.space_group_name_H-M   'P 1'
#
loop_
_entity.id
_entity.type
_entity.pdbx_description
1 polymer ?
#
loop_
_entity_poly.entity_id
_entity_poly.type
_entity_poly.pdbx_seq_one_letter_code
_entity_poly.pdbx_strand_id
1 'polypeptide(L)'
;VADARKRNHSSAKAAGARFEREIADWLAVHVDDRIDRRVKTGARDCGDLAGIRAHGQKVIAELKNTAAWNPGTWLREAEKERANDGALAGVVIAKRHGIAAPAQQVVLMTVADFAALLTGVRPAEQEGS
;
A
#
# COMPACT_ATOMS: atom_id res chain seq x y z
N VAL A 1 15.01 25.22 -15.69
CA VAL A 1 15.38 23.81 -15.69
C VAL A 1 15.23 23.21 -14.29
N ALA A 2 15.60 23.94 -13.27
CA ALA A 2 15.46 23.46 -11.88
C ALA A 2 13.98 23.21 -11.53
N ASP A 3 13.08 24.00 -12.05
CA ASP A 3 11.65 23.90 -11.75
C ASP A 3 11.00 22.68 -12.36
N ALA A 4 11.54 22.21 -13.48
CA ALA A 4 11.02 21.00 -14.13
C ALA A 4 11.21 19.75 -13.29
N ARG A 5 12.07 19.77 -12.28
CA ARG A 5 12.35 18.64 -11.41
C ARG A 5 11.44 18.56 -10.20
N LYS A 6 10.74 19.65 -9.92
CA LYS A 6 9.80 19.68 -8.81
C LYS A 6 8.40 19.45 -9.35
N ARG A 7 7.78 18.39 -8.90
CA ARG A 7 6.36 18.23 -9.16
C ARG A 7 5.63 19.31 -8.39
N ASN A 8 4.73 20.02 -9.04
CA ASN A 8 3.77 20.80 -8.29
C ASN A 8 2.77 19.85 -7.63
N HIS A 9 1.92 20.38 -6.77
CA HIS A 9 0.95 19.57 -6.03
C HIS A 9 0.01 18.78 -6.95
N SER A 10 -0.45 19.39 -8.04
CA SER A 10 -1.35 18.74 -9.00
C SER A 10 -0.67 17.60 -9.73
N SER A 11 0.60 17.78 -10.14
CA SER A 11 1.36 16.73 -10.83
C SER A 11 1.65 15.54 -9.92
N ALA A 12 1.98 15.81 -8.66
CA ALA A 12 2.22 14.76 -7.67
C ALA A 12 0.95 13.95 -7.41
N LYS A 13 -0.19 14.62 -7.30
CA LYS A 13 -1.49 13.98 -7.10
C LYS A 13 -1.86 13.11 -8.31
N ALA A 14 -1.66 13.63 -9.52
CA ALA A 14 -1.93 12.89 -10.74
C ALA A 14 -1.04 11.65 -10.88
N ALA A 15 0.24 11.78 -10.53
CA ALA A 15 1.18 10.65 -10.57
C ALA A 15 0.81 9.59 -9.55
N GLY A 16 0.37 9.99 -8.36
CA GLY A 16 -0.11 9.08 -7.35
C GLY A 16 -1.34 8.32 -7.80
N ALA A 17 -2.31 9.02 -8.37
CA ALA A 17 -3.53 8.39 -8.88
C ALA A 17 -3.24 7.42 -10.03
N ARG A 18 -2.31 7.77 -10.91
CA ARG A 18 -1.89 6.89 -11.99
C ARG A 18 -1.22 5.62 -11.46
N PHE A 19 -0.36 5.77 -10.47
CA PHE A 19 0.31 4.63 -9.85
C PHE A 19 -0.72 3.70 -9.19
N GLU A 20 -1.67 4.24 -8.45
CA GLU A 20 -2.76 3.47 -7.87
C GLU A 20 -3.53 2.69 -8.94
N ARG A 21 -3.85 3.35 -10.05
CA ARG A 21 -4.57 2.70 -11.16
C ARG A 21 -3.77 1.56 -11.77
N GLU A 22 -2.48 1.78 -12.02
CA GLU A 22 -1.62 0.77 -12.63
C GLU A 22 -1.47 -0.46 -11.75
N ILE A 23 -1.26 -0.26 -10.45
CA ILE A 23 -1.11 -1.37 -9.50
C ILE A 23 -2.43 -2.11 -9.33
N ALA A 24 -3.55 -1.37 -9.18
CA ALA A 24 -4.86 -1.98 -9.04
C ALA A 24 -5.22 -2.85 -10.26
N ASP A 25 -4.97 -2.34 -11.45
CA ASP A 25 -5.28 -3.09 -12.67
C ASP A 25 -4.42 -4.35 -12.79
N TRP A 26 -3.13 -4.25 -12.46
CA TRP A 26 -2.24 -5.41 -12.51
C TRP A 26 -2.69 -6.48 -11.51
N LEU A 27 -3.01 -6.08 -10.29
CA LEU A 27 -3.47 -7.00 -9.25
C LEU A 27 -4.85 -7.60 -9.59
N ALA A 28 -5.72 -6.82 -10.23
CA ALA A 28 -7.02 -7.32 -10.65
C ALA A 28 -6.91 -8.44 -11.67
N VAL A 29 -5.93 -8.34 -12.57
CA VAL A 29 -5.68 -9.40 -13.57
C VAL A 29 -5.02 -10.63 -12.95
N HIS A 30 -4.09 -10.44 -12.04
CA HIS A 30 -3.21 -11.52 -11.57
C HIS A 30 -3.63 -12.13 -10.23
N VAL A 31 -4.49 -11.47 -9.47
CA VAL A 31 -4.87 -11.93 -8.12
C VAL A 31 -6.38 -12.09 -7.98
N ASP A 32 -7.13 -10.99 -8.07
CA ASP A 32 -8.57 -11.01 -7.84
C ASP A 32 -9.19 -9.81 -8.56
N ASP A 33 -10.15 -10.06 -9.44
CA ASP A 33 -10.76 -9.01 -10.26
C ASP A 33 -11.58 -8.00 -9.46
N ARG A 34 -11.80 -8.24 -8.18
CA ARG A 34 -12.44 -7.27 -7.28
C ARG A 34 -11.49 -6.22 -6.74
N ILE A 35 -10.19 -6.36 -6.98
CA ILE A 35 -9.22 -5.35 -6.53
C ILE A 35 -9.35 -4.10 -7.38
N ASP A 36 -9.50 -2.97 -6.71
CA ASP A 36 -9.63 -1.66 -7.37
C ASP A 36 -9.12 -0.57 -6.44
N ARG A 37 -9.02 0.63 -7.00
CA ARG A 37 -8.74 1.81 -6.19
C ARG A 37 -9.87 2.03 -5.21
N ARG A 38 -9.51 2.40 -3.99
CA ARG A 38 -10.52 2.74 -2.99
C ARG A 38 -11.01 4.17 -3.22
N VAL A 39 -12.31 4.35 -3.22
CA VAL A 39 -12.91 5.68 -3.21
C VAL A 39 -12.84 6.22 -1.78
N LYS A 40 -12.14 7.33 -1.63
CA LYS A 40 -11.96 7.95 -0.31
C LYS A 40 -13.11 8.91 -0.06
N THR A 41 -14.04 8.51 0.81
CA THR A 41 -15.27 9.26 1.07
C THR A 41 -15.46 9.67 2.52
N GLY A 42 -14.40 9.71 3.32
CA GLY A 42 -14.57 10.09 4.71
C GLY A 42 -13.26 10.23 5.44
N ALA A 43 -13.36 10.45 6.76
CA ALA A 43 -12.22 10.66 7.63
C ALA A 43 -11.44 9.37 7.90
N ARG A 44 -12.02 8.21 7.62
CA ARG A 44 -11.34 6.93 7.80
C ARG A 44 -10.57 6.57 6.56
N ASP A 45 -9.27 6.46 6.73
CA ASP A 45 -8.38 5.99 5.69
C ASP A 45 -8.12 4.51 5.93
N CYS A 46 -8.52 3.68 4.96
CA CYS A 46 -8.39 2.22 5.03
C CYS A 46 -7.50 1.70 3.89
N GLY A 47 -6.52 2.50 3.49
CA GLY A 47 -5.61 2.17 2.40
C GLY A 47 -6.07 2.73 1.07
N ASP A 48 -5.21 2.60 0.08
CA ASP A 48 -5.43 3.14 -1.26
C ASP A 48 -6.14 2.16 -2.20
N LEU A 49 -6.10 0.87 -1.89
CA LEU A 49 -6.74 -0.16 -2.68
C LEU A 49 -7.79 -0.91 -1.86
N ALA A 50 -8.85 -1.32 -2.53
CA ALA A 50 -9.90 -2.16 -1.97
C ALA A 50 -9.84 -3.55 -2.58
N GLY A 51 -10.37 -4.54 -1.88
CA GLY A 51 -10.52 -5.88 -2.43
C GLY A 51 -9.32 -6.80 -2.26
N ILE A 52 -8.26 -6.34 -1.63
CA ILE A 52 -7.10 -7.21 -1.36
C ILE A 52 -7.41 -8.07 -0.13
N ARG A 53 -7.32 -9.37 -0.30
CA ARG A 53 -7.62 -10.33 0.75
C ARG A 53 -6.59 -11.46 0.75
N ALA A 54 -6.34 -11.98 1.93
CA ALA A 54 -5.54 -13.20 2.12
C ALA A 54 -6.21 -14.01 3.23
N HIS A 55 -6.38 -15.30 3.02
CA HIS A 55 -7.07 -16.19 3.97
C HIS A 55 -8.48 -15.69 4.30
N GLY A 56 -9.17 -15.09 3.33
CA GLY A 56 -10.50 -14.52 3.52
C GLY A 56 -10.54 -13.25 4.35
N GLN A 57 -9.41 -12.68 4.69
CA GLN A 57 -9.31 -11.49 5.53
C GLN A 57 -8.76 -10.31 4.72
N LYS A 58 -9.13 -9.10 5.14
CA LYS A 58 -8.68 -7.87 4.47
C LYS A 58 -7.19 -7.66 4.64
N VAL A 59 -6.56 -7.13 3.60
CA VAL A 59 -5.18 -6.61 3.64
C VAL A 59 -5.23 -5.15 3.22
N ILE A 60 -4.64 -4.28 4.04
CA ILE A 60 -4.51 -2.87 3.73
C ILE A 60 -3.29 -2.67 2.84
N ALA A 61 -3.45 -1.94 1.75
CA ALA A 61 -2.34 -1.56 0.89
C ALA A 61 -2.30 -0.05 0.71
N GLU A 62 -1.20 0.55 1.17
CA GLU A 62 -0.87 1.94 0.94
C GLU A 62 0.08 2.03 -0.23
N LEU A 63 -0.12 3.00 -1.12
CA LEU A 63 0.74 3.18 -2.29
C LEU A 63 1.54 4.46 -2.16
N LYS A 64 2.83 4.37 -2.45
CA LYS A 64 3.76 5.51 -2.36
C LYS A 64 4.51 5.66 -3.66
N ASN A 65 4.37 6.84 -4.26
CA ASN A 65 5.10 7.22 -5.47
C ASN A 65 5.82 8.54 -5.19
N THR A 66 6.91 8.45 -4.45
CA THR A 66 7.73 9.61 -4.06
C THR A 66 9.19 9.33 -4.35
N ALA A 67 9.93 10.40 -4.67
CA ALA A 67 11.37 10.28 -4.92
C ALA A 67 12.14 9.88 -3.66
N ALA A 68 11.77 10.47 -2.52
CA ALA A 68 12.39 10.15 -1.24
C ALA A 68 11.57 9.10 -0.52
N TRP A 69 12.24 8.06 -0.07
CA TRP A 69 11.59 6.96 0.65
C TRP A 69 11.73 7.15 2.15
N ASN A 70 10.64 6.90 2.86
CA ASN A 70 10.62 6.94 4.31
C ASN A 70 9.90 5.69 4.85
N PRO A 71 10.54 4.52 4.75
CA PRO A 71 9.90 3.26 5.11
C PRO A 71 9.36 3.20 6.53
N GLY A 72 10.10 3.74 7.48
CA GLY A 72 9.67 3.71 8.88
C GLY A 72 8.34 4.41 9.10
N THR A 73 8.20 5.61 8.57
CA THR A 73 6.95 6.37 8.66
C THR A 73 5.82 5.66 7.91
N TRP A 74 6.09 5.18 6.70
CA TRP A 74 5.10 4.49 5.89
C TRP A 74 4.56 3.23 6.58
N LEU A 75 5.45 2.46 7.20
CA LEU A 75 5.05 1.24 7.92
C LEU A 75 4.19 1.56 9.15
N ARG A 76 4.50 2.66 9.86
CA ARG A 76 3.67 3.10 10.99
C ARG A 76 2.28 3.53 10.53
N GLU A 77 2.19 4.24 9.42
CA GLU A 77 0.92 4.65 8.84
C GLU A 77 0.08 3.44 8.42
N ALA A 78 0.71 2.49 7.74
CA ALA A 78 0.04 1.26 7.31
C ALA A 78 -0.46 0.45 8.50
N GLU A 79 0.33 0.36 9.58
CA GLU A 79 -0.08 -0.34 10.80
C GLU A 79 -1.27 0.34 11.47
N LYS A 80 -1.28 1.66 11.51
CA LYS A 80 -2.42 2.39 12.07
C LYS A 80 -3.70 2.10 11.29
N GLU A 81 -3.63 2.12 9.98
CA GLU A 81 -4.79 1.82 9.14
C GLU A 81 -5.22 0.37 9.27
N ARG A 82 -4.26 -0.56 9.30
CA ARG A 82 -4.55 -1.98 9.53
C ARG A 82 -5.32 -2.18 10.83
N ALA A 83 -4.84 -1.57 11.91
CA ALA A 83 -5.47 -1.71 13.22
C ALA A 83 -6.88 -1.09 13.23
N ASN A 84 -7.03 0.09 12.61
CA ASN A 84 -8.32 0.76 12.53
C ASN A 84 -9.36 -0.07 11.77
N ASP A 85 -8.94 -0.81 10.77
CA ASP A 85 -9.84 -1.61 9.93
C ASP A 85 -9.92 -3.07 10.37
N GLY A 86 -9.17 -3.47 11.38
CA GLY A 86 -9.13 -4.86 11.82
C GLY A 86 -8.59 -5.81 10.75
N ALA A 87 -7.68 -5.36 9.91
CA ALA A 87 -7.15 -6.13 8.80
C ALA A 87 -6.07 -7.13 9.25
N LEU A 88 -5.88 -8.17 8.47
CA LEU A 88 -4.86 -9.19 8.73
C LEU A 88 -3.45 -8.61 8.65
N ALA A 89 -3.20 -7.77 7.66
CA ALA A 89 -1.88 -7.19 7.43
C ALA A 89 -2.02 -5.84 6.77
N GLY A 90 -1.01 -4.98 6.96
CA GLY A 90 -0.87 -3.72 6.26
C GLY A 90 0.45 -3.67 5.52
N VAL A 91 0.41 -3.37 4.22
CA VAL A 91 1.59 -3.32 3.37
C VAL A 91 1.69 -1.98 2.68
N VAL A 92 2.88 -1.64 2.24
CA VAL A 92 3.15 -0.44 1.47
C VAL A 92 3.71 -0.87 0.11
N ILE A 93 3.07 -0.45 -0.96
CA ILE A 93 3.57 -0.70 -2.31
C ILE A 93 4.24 0.58 -2.80
N ALA A 94 5.53 0.50 -3.03
CA ALA A 94 6.35 1.68 -3.34
C ALA A 94 6.88 1.60 -4.76
N LYS A 95 6.76 2.72 -5.47
CA LYS A 95 7.27 2.85 -6.83
C LYS A 95 8.80 2.93 -6.81
N ARG A 96 9.44 2.06 -7.58
CA ARG A 96 10.87 2.15 -7.81
C ARG A 96 11.14 3.22 -8.87
N HIS A 97 12.07 4.11 -8.56
CA HIS A 97 12.42 5.19 -9.47
C HIS A 97 12.99 4.62 -10.78
N GLY A 98 12.49 5.11 -11.90
CA GLY A 98 12.95 4.68 -13.22
C GLY A 98 12.43 3.33 -13.69
N ILE A 99 11.59 2.66 -12.91
CA ILE A 99 10.99 1.38 -13.28
C ILE A 99 9.48 1.56 -13.48
N ALA A 100 9.00 1.27 -14.69
CA ALA A 100 7.60 1.47 -15.03
C ALA A 100 6.72 0.26 -14.75
N ALA A 101 7.25 -0.96 -14.91
CA ALA A 101 6.45 -2.18 -14.86
C ALA A 101 5.84 -2.41 -13.47
N PRO A 102 4.51 -2.57 -13.37
CA PRO A 102 3.85 -2.79 -12.07
C PRO A 102 4.41 -3.99 -11.30
N ALA A 103 4.72 -5.07 -11.99
CA ALA A 103 5.26 -6.28 -11.37
C ALA A 103 6.63 -6.07 -10.72
N GLN A 104 7.34 -5.02 -11.08
CA GLN A 104 8.68 -4.73 -10.58
C GLN A 104 8.70 -3.72 -9.43
N GLN A 105 7.56 -3.22 -9.04
CA GLN A 105 7.47 -2.37 -7.86
C GLN A 105 7.63 -3.24 -6.60
N VAL A 106 7.90 -2.62 -5.46
CA VAL A 106 8.21 -3.37 -4.24
C VAL A 106 7.09 -3.25 -3.22
N VAL A 107 6.96 -4.30 -2.41
CA VAL A 107 6.06 -4.32 -1.27
C VAL A 107 6.90 -4.29 -0.01
N LEU A 108 6.63 -3.33 0.87
CA LEU A 108 7.27 -3.19 2.17
C LEU A 108 6.28 -3.62 3.23
N MET A 109 6.73 -4.42 4.17
CA MET A 109 5.92 -4.84 5.31
C MET A 109 6.82 -5.23 6.48
N THR A 110 6.27 -5.24 7.67
CA THR A 110 6.99 -5.77 8.83
C THR A 110 7.03 -7.29 8.77
N VAL A 111 7.95 -7.89 9.52
CA VAL A 111 8.02 -9.35 9.63
C VAL A 111 6.73 -9.89 10.26
N ALA A 112 6.11 -9.16 11.18
CA ALA A 112 4.84 -9.56 11.78
C ALA A 112 3.73 -9.65 10.72
N ASP A 113 3.66 -8.68 9.81
CA ASP A 113 2.68 -8.71 8.72
C ASP A 113 2.97 -9.83 7.74
N PHE A 114 4.25 -10.06 7.45
CA PHE A 114 4.66 -11.17 6.59
C PHE A 114 4.24 -12.52 7.18
N ALA A 115 4.49 -12.71 8.49
CA ALA A 115 4.05 -13.91 9.18
C ALA A 115 2.52 -14.07 9.13
N ALA A 116 1.79 -12.98 9.32
CA ALA A 116 0.33 -13.00 9.23
C ALA A 116 -0.15 -13.42 7.84
N LEU A 117 0.48 -12.93 6.77
CA LEU A 117 0.14 -13.34 5.41
C LEU A 117 0.43 -14.82 5.16
N LEU A 118 1.50 -15.35 5.74
CA LEU A 118 1.85 -16.75 5.57
C LEU A 118 0.91 -17.70 6.33
N THR A 119 0.45 -17.30 7.50
CA THR A 119 -0.32 -18.18 8.39
C THR A 119 -1.83 -17.91 8.38
N GLY A 120 -2.23 -16.70 8.02
CA GLY A 120 -3.63 -16.28 8.15
C GLY A 120 -3.99 -15.79 9.54
N VAL A 121 -3.03 -15.66 10.44
CA VAL A 121 -3.26 -15.25 11.84
C VAL A 121 -2.24 -14.20 12.24
N ARG A 122 -2.69 -13.13 12.89
CA ARG A 122 -1.78 -12.14 13.45
C ARG A 122 -0.95 -12.78 14.55
N PRO A 123 0.38 -12.62 14.56
CA PRO A 123 1.19 -13.09 15.69
C PRO A 123 0.76 -12.38 16.96
N ALA A 124 0.82 -13.07 18.08
CA ALA A 124 0.55 -12.46 19.37
C ALA A 124 1.59 -11.37 19.65
N GLU A 125 1.12 -10.23 20.17
CA GLU A 125 2.04 -9.18 20.60
C GLU A 125 2.82 -9.68 21.80
N GLN A 126 4.13 -9.48 21.76
CA GLN A 126 4.99 -9.83 22.89
C GLN A 126 5.15 -8.61 23.77
N GLU A 127 4.88 -8.76 25.05
CA GLU A 127 5.08 -7.70 26.00
C GLU A 127 6.55 -7.33 26.09
N GLY A 128 6.85 -6.04 26.10
CA GLY A 128 8.20 -5.55 26.28
C GLY A 128 9.08 -5.57 25.03
N SER A 129 8.51 -5.84 23.87
CA SER A 129 9.26 -5.83 22.59
C SER A 129 9.33 -4.44 21.95
#